data_1696ccdf7c56697a4b657f017ec7e27b
#
_entry.id   1696ccdf7c56697a4b657f017ec7e27b
#
_cell.length_a   1.000
_cell.length_b   1.000
_cell.length_c   1.000
_cell.angle_alpha   90.00
_cell.angle_beta   90.00
_cell.angle_gamma   90.00
#
_symmetry.space_group_name_H-M   'P 1'
#
loop_
_entity.id
_entity.type
_entity.pdbx_description
1 polymer ?
#
loop_
_entity_poly.entity_id
_entity_poly.type
_entity_poly.pdbx_seq_one_letter_code
_entity_poly.pdbx_strand_id
1 'polypeptide(L)'
;MKVLLIGSGGREHAMAWKFAQSPKITELLIAPGNAGTAEVGTNVDIGVDDHADIVEFAKNEKIGLVVVAPDQPIVDGLCDLLRQSGITTFGPSAAAARIEGSKIWSDDLMTKYA
;
A
#
# COMPACT_ATOMS: atom_id res chain seq x y z
N MET A 1 -2.63 -8.05 -12.00
CA MET A 1 -1.96 -8.05 -10.66
C MET A 1 -2.90 -7.45 -9.63
N LYS A 2 -3.11 -8.14 -8.54
CA LYS A 2 -3.87 -7.59 -7.41
C LYS A 2 -2.96 -6.70 -6.58
N VAL A 3 -3.43 -5.52 -6.22
CA VAL A 3 -2.67 -4.54 -5.44
C VAL A 3 -3.43 -4.22 -4.16
N LEU A 4 -2.72 -4.20 -3.04
CA LEU A 4 -3.24 -3.74 -1.75
C LEU A 4 -2.52 -2.44 -1.38
N LEU A 5 -3.28 -1.36 -1.30
CA LEU A 5 -2.78 -0.04 -0.90
C LEU A 5 -3.14 0.18 0.57
N ILE A 6 -2.13 0.45 1.39
CA ILE A 6 -2.32 0.68 2.82
C ILE A 6 -2.47 2.17 3.08
N GLY A 7 -3.56 2.57 3.72
CA GLY A 7 -3.79 3.93 4.14
C GLY A 7 -5.23 4.38 4.00
N SER A 8 -5.51 5.61 4.42
CA SER A 8 -6.87 6.16 4.45
C SER A 8 -6.93 7.66 4.18
N GLY A 9 -5.83 8.30 3.83
CA GLY A 9 -5.76 9.75 3.64
C GLY A 9 -5.99 10.19 2.20
N GLY A 10 -5.89 11.50 1.98
CA GLY A 10 -6.04 12.08 0.65
C GLY A 10 -4.96 11.64 -0.32
N ARG A 11 -3.73 11.41 0.18
CA ARG A 11 -2.64 10.91 -0.66
C ARG A 11 -2.96 9.51 -1.18
N GLU A 12 -3.50 8.65 -0.32
CA GLU A 12 -3.89 7.29 -0.71
C GLU A 12 -5.06 7.31 -1.68
N HIS A 13 -5.98 8.25 -1.51
CA HIS A 13 -7.07 8.43 -2.47
C HIS A 13 -6.52 8.80 -3.86
N ALA A 14 -5.58 9.76 -3.93
CA ALA A 14 -4.96 10.15 -5.19
C ALA A 14 -4.20 8.99 -5.84
N MET A 15 -3.47 8.22 -5.05
CA MET A 15 -2.77 7.03 -5.53
C MET A 15 -3.74 5.97 -6.05
N ALA A 16 -4.82 5.72 -5.31
CA ALA A 16 -5.84 4.75 -5.70
C ALA A 16 -6.49 5.12 -7.03
N TRP A 17 -6.83 6.40 -7.18
CA TRP A 17 -7.41 6.92 -8.42
C TRP A 17 -6.48 6.65 -9.61
N LYS A 18 -5.19 6.89 -9.42
CA LYS A 18 -4.19 6.68 -10.46
C LYS A 18 -4.00 5.19 -10.75
N PHE A 19 -3.92 4.36 -9.72
CA PHE A 19 -3.77 2.91 -9.89
C PHE A 19 -4.98 2.31 -10.61
N ALA A 20 -6.18 2.80 -10.33
CA ALA A 20 -7.39 2.29 -10.97
C ALA A 20 -7.38 2.46 -12.49
N GLN A 21 -6.54 3.36 -13.01
CA GLN A 21 -6.41 3.59 -14.44
C GLN A 21 -5.37 2.68 -15.10
N SER A 22 -4.58 1.95 -14.31
CA SER A 22 -3.50 1.12 -14.85
C SER A 22 -4.03 -0.21 -15.37
N PRO A 23 -3.72 -0.58 -16.63
CA PRO A 23 -4.12 -1.88 -17.16
C PRO A 23 -3.36 -3.05 -16.53
N LYS A 24 -2.28 -2.77 -15.80
CA LYS A 24 -1.50 -3.79 -15.11
C LYS A 24 -2.15 -4.26 -13.81
N ILE A 25 -3.07 -3.47 -13.27
CA ILE A 25 -3.74 -3.76 -11.99
C ILE A 25 -5.13 -4.33 -12.30
N THR A 26 -5.34 -5.59 -11.91
CA THR A 26 -6.61 -6.29 -12.17
C THR A 26 -7.61 -6.07 -11.05
N GLU A 27 -7.14 -5.86 -9.83
CA GLU A 27 -7.98 -5.58 -8.68
C GLU A 27 -7.23 -4.69 -7.71
N LEU A 28 -7.87 -3.62 -7.24
CA LEU A 28 -7.31 -2.67 -6.29
C LEU A 28 -8.07 -2.75 -4.97
N LEU A 29 -7.35 -3.07 -3.91
CA LEU A 29 -7.89 -3.14 -2.55
C LEU A 29 -7.19 -2.09 -1.70
N ILE A 30 -7.91 -1.45 -0.80
CA ILE A 30 -7.36 -0.39 0.06
C ILE A 30 -7.69 -0.69 1.53
N ALA A 31 -6.71 -0.64 2.40
CA ALA A 31 -6.90 -0.95 3.82
C ALA A 31 -6.39 0.20 4.70
N PRO A 32 -7.23 0.85 5.49
CA PRO A 32 -8.67 0.71 5.55
C PRO A 32 -9.43 1.49 4.48
N GLY A 33 -8.78 2.43 3.82
CA GLY A 33 -9.40 3.27 2.81
C GLY A 33 -10.28 4.37 3.41
N ASN A 34 -11.01 5.03 2.53
CA ASN A 34 -11.97 6.10 2.90
C ASN A 34 -13.11 6.12 1.89
N ALA A 35 -14.02 7.08 2.02
CA ALA A 35 -15.17 7.19 1.11
C ALA A 35 -14.75 7.39 -0.35
N GLY A 36 -13.67 8.16 -0.58
CA GLY A 36 -13.16 8.39 -1.93
C GLY A 36 -12.52 7.16 -2.54
N THR A 37 -11.75 6.39 -1.76
CA THR A 37 -11.12 5.17 -2.28
C THR A 37 -12.15 4.09 -2.59
N ALA A 38 -13.29 4.08 -1.90
CA ALA A 38 -14.37 3.14 -2.18
C ALA A 38 -14.96 3.32 -3.59
N GLU A 39 -14.80 4.49 -4.19
CA GLU A 39 -15.29 4.76 -5.53
C GLU A 39 -14.37 4.20 -6.61
N VAL A 40 -13.11 3.98 -6.31
CA VAL A 40 -12.11 3.54 -7.30
C VAL A 40 -11.57 2.14 -7.04
N GLY A 41 -11.83 1.58 -5.86
CA GLY A 41 -11.39 0.24 -5.49
C GLY A 41 -12.28 -0.34 -4.41
N THR A 42 -11.80 -1.37 -3.74
CA THR A 42 -12.52 -2.02 -2.65
C THR A 42 -11.80 -1.75 -1.33
N ASN A 43 -12.49 -1.12 -0.39
CA ASN A 43 -11.95 -0.92 0.96
C ASN A 43 -11.99 -2.22 1.75
N VAL A 44 -10.95 -2.47 2.53
CA VAL A 44 -10.84 -3.64 3.39
C VAL A 44 -10.70 -3.14 4.83
N ASP A 45 -11.48 -3.69 5.74
CA ASP A 45 -11.53 -3.24 7.13
C ASP A 45 -10.36 -3.79 7.94
N ILE A 46 -9.16 -3.33 7.63
CA ILE A 46 -7.94 -3.66 8.37
C ILE A 46 -7.22 -2.34 8.64
N GLY A 47 -6.92 -2.06 9.91
CA GLY A 47 -6.21 -0.84 10.30
C GLY A 47 -4.74 -0.87 9.89
N VAL A 48 -4.16 0.31 9.70
CA VAL A 48 -2.76 0.44 9.27
C VAL A 48 -1.78 -0.10 10.31
N ASP A 49 -2.20 -0.21 11.58
CA ASP A 49 -1.37 -0.73 12.68
C ASP A 49 -1.49 -2.24 12.84
N ASP A 50 -2.43 -2.87 12.16
CA ASP A 50 -2.69 -4.30 12.28
C ASP A 50 -1.80 -5.09 11.33
N HIS A 51 -0.49 -5.05 11.58
CA HIS A 51 0.52 -5.61 10.68
C HIS A 51 0.33 -7.10 10.42
N ALA A 52 0.03 -7.88 11.46
CA ALA A 52 -0.18 -9.32 11.30
C ALA A 52 -1.38 -9.62 10.41
N ASP A 53 -2.47 -8.85 10.57
CA ASP A 53 -3.66 -9.02 9.76
C ASP A 53 -3.42 -8.62 8.31
N ILE A 54 -2.62 -7.57 8.09
CA ILE A 54 -2.23 -7.14 6.75
C ILE A 54 -1.46 -8.25 6.04
N VAL A 55 -0.48 -8.85 6.71
CA VAL A 55 0.32 -9.93 6.16
C VAL A 55 -0.55 -11.14 5.82
N GLU A 56 -1.42 -11.53 6.75
CA GLU A 56 -2.32 -12.66 6.54
C GLU A 56 -3.27 -12.42 5.37
N PHE A 57 -3.86 -11.23 5.30
CA PHE A 57 -4.75 -10.84 4.20
C PHE A 57 -4.03 -10.92 2.87
N ALA A 58 -2.80 -10.35 2.81
CA ALA A 58 -2.02 -10.34 1.57
C ALA A 58 -1.70 -11.74 1.08
N LYS A 59 -1.42 -12.66 1.99
CA LYS A 59 -1.16 -14.06 1.65
C LYS A 59 -2.44 -14.76 1.17
N ASN A 60 -3.52 -14.60 1.91
CA ASN A 60 -4.78 -15.29 1.62
C ASN A 60 -5.38 -14.82 0.31
N GLU A 61 -5.29 -13.54 0.01
CA GLU A 61 -5.83 -12.94 -1.21
C GLU A 61 -4.86 -12.99 -2.38
N LYS A 62 -3.67 -13.53 -2.18
CA LYS A 62 -2.63 -13.64 -3.22
C LYS A 62 -2.32 -12.28 -3.83
N ILE A 63 -2.13 -11.29 -2.98
CA ILE A 63 -1.79 -9.93 -3.41
C ILE A 63 -0.44 -9.94 -4.11
N GLY A 64 -0.39 -9.37 -5.31
CA GLY A 64 0.84 -9.29 -6.10
C GLY A 64 1.77 -8.15 -5.70
N LEU A 65 1.21 -7.10 -5.09
CA LEU A 65 1.99 -5.95 -4.63
C LEU A 65 1.25 -5.27 -3.49
N VAL A 66 1.95 -5.04 -2.37
CA VAL A 66 1.45 -4.20 -1.28
C VAL A 66 2.18 -2.86 -1.35
N VAL A 67 1.42 -1.77 -1.34
CA VAL A 67 1.94 -0.41 -1.34
C VAL A 67 1.66 0.22 0.01
N VAL A 68 2.71 0.63 0.72
CA VAL A 68 2.57 1.26 2.04
C VAL A 68 2.88 2.74 1.90
N ALA A 69 1.85 3.57 1.92
CA ALA A 69 1.99 5.01 1.72
C ALA A 69 2.16 5.82 3.02
N PRO A 70 1.43 5.52 4.13
CA PRO A 70 1.57 6.32 5.35
C PRO A 70 2.93 6.15 6.00
N ASP A 71 3.43 7.25 6.59
CA ASP A 71 4.77 7.26 7.19
C ASP A 71 4.89 6.35 8.41
N GLN A 72 3.87 6.33 9.28
CA GLN A 72 3.96 5.60 10.53
C GLN A 72 4.11 4.09 10.34
N PRO A 73 3.30 3.41 9.52
CA PRO A 73 3.50 1.98 9.27
C PRO A 73 4.88 1.67 8.68
N ILE A 74 5.41 2.55 7.83
CA ILE A 74 6.74 2.38 7.25
C ILE A 74 7.80 2.41 8.35
N VAL A 75 7.74 3.43 9.23
CA VAL A 75 8.68 3.58 10.34
C VAL A 75 8.56 2.40 11.31
N ASP A 76 7.36 1.89 11.51
CA ASP A 76 7.10 0.76 12.40
C ASP A 76 7.51 -0.59 11.78
N GLY A 77 7.96 -0.62 10.53
CA GLY A 77 8.55 -1.82 9.94
C GLY A 77 7.58 -2.71 9.17
N LEU A 78 6.41 -2.20 8.79
CA LEU A 78 5.44 -2.99 8.01
C LEU A 78 6.03 -3.51 6.71
N CYS A 79 6.76 -2.65 5.97
CA CYS A 79 7.38 -3.07 4.71
C CYS A 79 8.38 -4.20 4.91
N ASP A 80 9.18 -4.11 5.99
CA ASP A 80 10.16 -5.13 6.31
C ASP A 80 9.47 -6.47 6.65
N LEU A 81 8.40 -6.41 7.42
CA LEU A 81 7.63 -7.60 7.79
C LEU A 81 7.01 -8.26 6.56
N LEU A 82 6.43 -7.47 5.66
CA LEU A 82 5.85 -7.98 4.43
C LEU A 82 6.89 -8.67 3.55
N ARG A 83 8.07 -8.05 3.41
CA ARG A 83 9.16 -8.64 2.63
C ARG A 83 9.67 -9.93 3.25
N GLN A 84 9.81 -9.97 4.56
CA GLN A 84 10.21 -11.18 5.29
C GLN A 84 9.20 -12.32 5.10
N SER A 85 7.96 -11.97 4.86
CA SER A 85 6.88 -12.93 4.62
C SER A 85 6.77 -13.35 3.15
N GLY A 86 7.66 -12.89 2.29
CA GLY A 86 7.68 -13.25 0.89
C GLY A 86 6.70 -12.45 0.03
N ILE A 87 6.22 -11.32 0.52
CA ILE A 87 5.24 -10.49 -0.19
C ILE A 87 5.97 -9.32 -0.86
N THR A 88 5.74 -9.16 -2.18
CA THR A 88 6.29 -8.02 -2.92
C THR A 88 5.70 -6.73 -2.39
N THR A 89 6.57 -5.80 -1.98
CA THR A 89 6.16 -4.60 -1.27
C THR A 89 6.85 -3.39 -1.87
N PHE A 90 6.10 -2.31 -2.08
CA PHE A 90 6.66 -1.02 -2.43
C PHE A 90 6.60 -0.11 -1.21
N GLY A 91 7.76 0.33 -0.77
CA GLY A 91 7.94 1.20 0.39
C GLY A 91 9.34 1.00 0.94
N PRO A 92 9.93 2.02 1.56
CA PRO A 92 11.27 1.91 2.12
C PRO A 92 11.28 1.03 3.37
N SER A 93 12.47 0.55 3.74
CA SER A 93 12.66 -0.08 5.06
C SER A 93 12.44 0.96 6.16
N ALA A 94 12.24 0.51 7.40
CA ALA A 94 12.10 1.42 8.53
C ALA A 94 13.31 2.35 8.67
N ALA A 95 14.52 1.81 8.44
CA ALA A 95 15.74 2.60 8.50
C ALA A 95 15.78 3.67 7.40
N ALA A 96 15.42 3.31 6.18
CA ALA A 96 15.41 4.25 5.04
C ALA A 96 14.36 5.33 5.22
N ALA A 97 13.20 5.00 5.79
CA ALA A 97 12.11 5.94 6.01
C ALA A 97 12.48 7.06 6.98
N ARG A 98 13.43 6.81 7.89
CA ARG A 98 13.92 7.83 8.83
C ARG A 98 14.83 8.84 8.17
N ILE A 99 15.39 8.50 7.02
CA ILE A 99 16.36 9.33 6.30
C ILE A 99 15.66 10.08 5.16
N GLU A 100 14.80 9.40 4.42
CA GLU A 100 14.14 9.95 3.23
C GLU A 100 12.68 10.28 3.51
N GLY A 101 12.18 11.36 2.91
CA GLY A 101 10.77 11.68 2.99
C GLY A 101 9.94 10.75 2.11
N SER A 102 8.78 10.34 2.62
CA SER A 102 7.87 9.43 1.91
C SER A 102 7.38 10.01 0.58
N LYS A 103 7.36 11.34 0.44
CA LYS A 103 6.91 12.01 -0.78
C LYS A 103 7.75 11.63 -2.00
N ILE A 104 9.07 11.51 -1.84
CA ILE A 104 9.99 11.22 -2.96
C ILE A 104 9.70 9.84 -3.53
N TRP A 105 9.63 8.82 -2.69
CA TRP A 105 9.38 7.47 -3.19
C TRP A 105 7.93 7.27 -3.65
N SER A 106 6.98 8.05 -3.15
CA SER A 106 5.62 8.02 -3.64
C SER A 106 5.55 8.51 -5.09
N ASP A 107 6.30 9.57 -5.43
CA ASP A 107 6.41 10.05 -6.80
C ASP A 107 7.03 8.99 -7.71
N ASP A 108 8.09 8.32 -7.24
CA ASP A 108 8.71 7.21 -7.98
C ASP A 108 7.72 6.07 -8.23
N LEU A 109 6.92 5.74 -7.22
CA LEU A 109 5.90 4.70 -7.33
C LEU A 109 4.87 5.05 -8.40
N MET A 110 4.38 6.29 -8.39
CA MET A 110 3.40 6.74 -9.38
C MET A 110 3.99 6.68 -10.79
N THR A 111 5.25 7.03 -10.95
CA THR A 111 5.94 6.94 -12.24
C THR A 111 6.06 5.48 -12.69
N LYS A 112 6.37 4.57 -11.78
CA LYS A 112 6.64 3.17 -12.11
C LYS A 112 5.37 2.38 -12.42
N TYR A 113 4.27 2.62 -11.69
CA TYR A 113 3.08 1.79 -11.77
C TYR A 113 1.85 2.48 -12.37
N ALA A 114 1.93 3.74 -12.61
CA ALA A 114 0.84 4.48 -13.23
C ALA A 114 1.16 4.86 -14.66
#